data_0ccaff89713c1aa022019932e4001a74
#
_entry.id   0ccaff89713c1aa022019932e4001a74
#
_cell.length_a   1.000
_cell.length_b   1.000
_cell.length_c   1.000
_cell.angle_alpha   90.00
_cell.angle_beta   90.00
_cell.angle_gamma   90.00
#
_symmetry.space_group_name_H-M   'P 1'
#
loop_
_entity.id
_entity.type
_entity.pdbx_description
1 polymer ?
#
loop_
_entity_poly.entity_id
_entity_poly.type
_entity_poly.pdbx_seq_one_letter_code
_entity_poly.pdbx_strand_id
1 'polypeptide(L)'
;PKSLETGALVDAPVESNVPFQTVELTLGTVVTGEEFLEVDNKLMDLMLNRKDLNIFQVLPAGSEILQKAIRLKRAGSPMTELRDFDPVVASDADMTPGAVEEMTLRTMFYRFFIYPMIRVDEKGLWQMQRRNILNPVNAFMVARSFSRYTFSALGAILFKHAKVPGAGNMNLEAAAKKHFEPLSKELDDYFKRWLYLKLFAKTYFGPAAAGFGVVSGYNCLMASIIAVMIFAKCCATSRKEKALNIDDIYEAYWRLDRELLTMGQVSKQESVAFNFAFATPRLFHKMLFELQQGFKGGS
;
A
#
# COMPACT_ATOMS: atom_id res chain seq x y z
N PRO A 1 2.23 -17.76 5.92
CA PRO A 1 1.92 -18.04 4.51
C PRO A 1 0.90 -19.18 4.33
N LYS A 2 0.94 -20.27 5.12
CA LYS A 2 -0.01 -21.38 5.00
C LYS A 2 -1.48 -21.02 5.29
N SER A 3 -1.74 -19.97 6.07
CA SER A 3 -3.10 -19.50 6.36
C SER A 3 -3.80 -18.81 5.17
N LEU A 4 -3.04 -18.42 4.15
CA LEU A 4 -3.60 -17.84 2.91
C LEU A 4 -4.01 -18.92 1.90
N GLU A 5 -3.52 -20.14 2.03
CA GLU A 5 -3.80 -21.25 1.11
C GLU A 5 -5.14 -21.96 1.41
N THR A 6 -5.63 -21.89 2.64
CA THR A 6 -6.92 -22.50 3.01
C THR A 6 -8.06 -21.54 2.72
N GLY A 7 -8.65 -21.67 1.57
CA GLY A 7 -9.63 -20.81 0.90
C GLY A 7 -10.97 -20.53 1.59
N ALA A 8 -11.13 -20.67 2.88
CA ALA A 8 -12.33 -20.32 3.60
C ALA A 8 -12.11 -18.97 4.33
N LEU A 9 -12.74 -17.90 3.83
CA LEU A 9 -13.12 -16.80 4.71
C LEU A 9 -13.99 -17.41 5.81
N VAL A 10 -13.52 -17.34 7.05
CA VAL A 10 -14.26 -17.89 8.19
C VAL A 10 -15.59 -17.14 8.31
N ASP A 11 -16.70 -17.84 8.12
CA ASP A 11 -18.08 -17.33 8.26
C ASP A 11 -18.46 -17.10 9.75
N ALA A 12 -17.63 -16.47 10.53
CA ALA A 12 -17.95 -16.14 11.90
C ALA A 12 -18.12 -14.63 12.06
N PRO A 13 -19.27 -14.13 12.55
CA PRO A 13 -19.38 -12.77 13.03
C PRO A 13 -18.49 -12.65 14.27
N VAL A 14 -17.32 -12.06 14.10
CA VAL A 14 -16.47 -11.71 15.23
C VAL A 14 -16.99 -10.40 15.77
N GLU A 15 -17.56 -10.42 16.98
CA GLU A 15 -17.78 -9.20 17.75
C GLU A 15 -16.42 -8.49 17.90
N SER A 16 -16.23 -7.42 17.15
CA SER A 16 -15.01 -6.63 17.23
C SER A 16 -15.07 -5.75 18.46
N ASN A 17 -14.61 -6.25 19.60
CA ASN A 17 -14.28 -5.40 20.74
C ASN A 17 -13.08 -4.54 20.31
N VAL A 18 -13.34 -3.29 19.91
CA VAL A 18 -12.26 -2.33 19.65
C VAL A 18 -11.70 -1.89 20.98
N PRO A 19 -10.46 -2.25 21.34
CA PRO A 19 -9.87 -1.90 22.63
C PRO A 19 -9.41 -0.44 22.72
N PHE A 20 -9.91 0.42 21.83
CA PHE A 20 -9.49 1.82 21.73
C PHE A 20 -10.56 2.75 22.30
N GLN A 21 -10.20 3.64 23.23
CA GLN A 21 -11.08 4.71 23.69
C GLN A 21 -11.31 5.75 22.59
N THR A 22 -10.25 6.08 21.85
CA THR A 22 -10.27 7.02 20.73
C THR A 22 -9.38 6.56 19.60
N VAL A 23 -9.75 6.89 18.36
CA VAL A 23 -9.01 6.56 17.15
C VAL A 23 -8.86 7.81 16.28
N GLU A 24 -7.65 8.07 15.79
CA GLU A 24 -7.39 9.15 14.83
C GLU A 24 -7.73 8.66 13.43
N LEU A 25 -8.76 9.24 12.81
CA LEU A 25 -9.08 8.95 11.38
C LEU A 25 -8.07 9.60 10.45
N THR A 26 -7.78 10.88 10.68
CA THR A 26 -6.75 11.67 9.98
C THR A 26 -6.27 12.77 10.92
N LEU A 27 -5.19 13.47 10.56
CA LEU A 27 -4.64 14.55 11.40
C LEU A 27 -5.72 15.52 11.89
N GLY A 28 -5.87 15.60 13.21
CA GLY A 28 -6.83 16.46 13.86
C GLY A 28 -8.30 16.01 13.81
N THR A 29 -8.59 14.82 13.27
CA THR A 29 -9.95 14.23 13.27
C THR A 29 -9.95 12.94 14.07
N VAL A 30 -10.41 13.01 15.32
CA VAL A 30 -10.45 11.88 16.28
C VAL A 30 -11.89 11.44 16.48
N VAL A 31 -12.13 10.14 16.51
CA VAL A 31 -13.41 9.50 16.78
C VAL A 31 -13.34 8.66 18.05
N THR A 32 -14.47 8.40 18.70
CA THR A 32 -14.55 7.44 19.79
C THR A 32 -14.41 6.01 19.28
N GLY A 33 -14.16 5.05 20.17
CA GLY A 33 -14.12 3.64 19.81
C GLY A 33 -15.45 3.15 19.20
N GLU A 34 -16.58 3.63 19.71
CA GLU A 34 -17.92 3.30 19.18
C GLU A 34 -18.13 3.88 17.76
N GLU A 35 -17.75 5.13 17.53
CA GLU A 35 -17.79 5.74 16.22
C GLU A 35 -16.87 5.02 15.23
N PHE A 36 -15.70 4.56 15.71
CA PHE A 36 -14.78 3.79 14.88
C PHE A 36 -15.33 2.41 14.51
N LEU A 37 -16.11 1.78 15.40
CA LEU A 37 -16.79 0.52 15.08
C LEU A 37 -17.72 0.63 13.86
N GLU A 38 -18.44 1.75 13.71
CA GLU A 38 -19.27 1.98 12.53
C GLU A 38 -18.45 2.07 11.25
N VAL A 39 -17.28 2.72 11.30
CA VAL A 39 -16.34 2.80 10.18
C VAL A 39 -15.78 1.40 9.83
N ASP A 40 -15.35 0.68 10.84
CA ASP A 40 -14.78 -0.65 10.71
C ASP A 40 -15.78 -1.65 10.15
N ASN A 41 -17.00 -1.67 10.72
CA ASN A 41 -18.09 -2.53 10.24
C ASN A 41 -18.41 -2.25 8.78
N LYS A 42 -18.42 -0.98 8.35
CA LYS A 42 -18.67 -0.62 6.95
C LYS A 42 -17.53 -1.06 6.02
N LEU A 43 -16.27 -0.97 6.46
CA LEU A 43 -15.12 -1.51 5.71
C LEU A 43 -15.16 -3.04 5.64
N MET A 44 -15.55 -3.71 6.73
CA MET A 44 -15.70 -5.17 6.74
C MET A 44 -16.87 -5.61 5.84
N ASP A 45 -18.01 -4.90 5.87
CA ASP A 45 -19.16 -5.14 4.99
C ASP A 45 -18.76 -5.06 3.50
N LEU A 46 -17.99 -4.02 3.13
CA LEU A 46 -17.42 -3.88 1.78
C LEU A 46 -16.60 -5.13 1.38
N MET A 47 -15.79 -5.65 2.31
CA MET A 47 -14.92 -6.80 2.02
C MET A 47 -15.67 -8.13 1.92
N LEU A 48 -16.69 -8.32 2.76
CA LEU A 48 -17.39 -9.60 2.91
C LEU A 48 -18.58 -9.74 1.96
N ASN A 49 -19.33 -8.65 1.74
CA ASN A 49 -20.62 -8.69 1.07
C ASN A 49 -20.57 -8.19 -0.38
N ARG A 50 -19.62 -7.33 -0.74
CA ARG A 50 -19.48 -6.82 -2.12
C ARG A 50 -18.54 -7.71 -2.96
N LYS A 51 -18.92 -8.97 -3.12
CA LYS A 51 -18.19 -9.96 -3.93
C LYS A 51 -18.17 -9.65 -5.43
N ASP A 52 -19.11 -8.81 -5.88
CA ASP A 52 -19.22 -8.27 -7.24
C ASP A 52 -18.06 -7.33 -7.61
N LEU A 53 -17.46 -6.64 -6.63
CA LEU A 53 -16.38 -5.71 -6.86
C LEU A 53 -15.03 -6.43 -6.95
N ASN A 54 -14.21 -6.03 -7.91
CA ASN A 54 -12.79 -6.44 -7.95
C ASN A 54 -11.92 -5.54 -7.09
N ILE A 55 -10.64 -5.90 -6.91
CA ILE A 55 -9.71 -5.14 -6.04
C ILE A 55 -9.55 -3.68 -6.48
N PHE A 56 -9.60 -3.38 -7.79
CA PHE A 56 -9.51 -2.02 -8.31
C PHE A 56 -10.74 -1.15 -7.96
N GLN A 57 -11.86 -1.77 -7.62
CA GLN A 57 -13.09 -1.12 -7.18
C GLN A 57 -13.19 -1.08 -5.65
N VAL A 58 -12.77 -2.14 -4.97
CA VAL A 58 -12.79 -2.25 -3.51
C VAL A 58 -11.90 -1.18 -2.86
N LEU A 59 -10.70 -0.96 -3.39
CA LEU A 59 -9.76 0.00 -2.80
C LEU A 59 -10.28 1.45 -2.81
N PRO A 60 -10.76 2.00 -3.94
CA PRO A 60 -11.38 3.33 -3.94
C PRO A 60 -12.66 3.39 -3.09
N ALA A 61 -13.50 2.36 -3.12
CA ALA A 61 -14.73 2.31 -2.32
C ALA A 61 -14.44 2.41 -0.82
N GLY A 62 -13.43 1.69 -0.31
CA GLY A 62 -13.00 1.82 1.08
C GLY A 62 -12.46 3.22 1.40
N SER A 63 -11.75 3.84 0.48
CA SER A 63 -11.29 5.23 0.61
C SER A 63 -12.48 6.21 0.71
N GLU A 64 -13.53 6.03 -0.09
CA GLU A 64 -14.76 6.84 -0.02
C GLU A 64 -15.52 6.67 1.30
N ILE A 65 -15.58 5.46 1.85
CA ILE A 65 -16.13 5.22 3.20
C ILE A 65 -15.38 6.09 4.24
N LEU A 66 -14.04 6.07 4.20
CA LEU A 66 -13.21 6.84 5.12
C LEU A 66 -13.39 8.35 4.93
N GLN A 67 -13.49 8.83 3.69
CA GLN A 67 -13.76 10.25 3.41
C GLN A 67 -15.17 10.66 3.88
N LYS A 68 -16.18 9.81 3.74
CA LYS A 68 -17.52 10.05 4.29
C LYS A 68 -17.48 10.12 5.81
N ALA A 69 -16.75 9.22 6.48
CA ALA A 69 -16.58 9.24 7.93
C ALA A 69 -15.96 10.56 8.44
N ILE A 70 -14.92 11.06 7.75
CA ILE A 70 -14.32 12.37 8.06
C ILE A 70 -15.36 13.50 7.92
N ARG A 71 -16.12 13.50 6.82
CA ARG A 71 -17.15 14.51 6.58
C ARG A 71 -18.23 14.50 7.67
N LEU A 72 -18.73 13.32 8.05
CA LEU A 72 -19.69 13.16 9.14
C LEU A 72 -19.14 13.71 10.45
N LYS A 73 -17.92 13.31 10.84
CA LYS A 73 -17.31 13.79 12.08
C LYS A 73 -17.14 15.30 12.12
N ARG A 74 -16.70 15.90 11.03
CA ARG A 74 -16.52 17.36 10.91
C ARG A 74 -17.86 18.12 10.92
N ALA A 75 -18.91 17.51 10.41
CA ALA A 75 -20.27 18.08 10.43
C ALA A 75 -20.99 17.88 11.77
N GLY A 76 -20.42 17.08 12.70
CA GLY A 76 -21.11 16.70 13.93
C GLY A 76 -22.28 15.74 13.70
N SER A 77 -22.35 15.09 12.53
CA SER A 77 -23.37 14.10 12.19
C SER A 77 -23.05 12.73 12.80
N PRO A 78 -24.08 11.92 13.11
CA PRO A 78 -23.86 10.61 13.69
C PRO A 78 -23.16 9.66 12.71
N MET A 79 -22.18 8.89 13.21
CA MET A 79 -21.42 7.94 12.40
C MET A 79 -22.26 6.79 11.85
N THR A 80 -23.43 6.53 12.47
CA THR A 80 -24.41 5.53 12.01
C THR A 80 -24.94 5.79 10.59
N GLU A 81 -24.85 7.02 10.08
CA GLU A 81 -25.17 7.33 8.67
C GLU A 81 -24.28 6.59 7.65
N LEU A 82 -23.15 6.04 8.10
CA LEU A 82 -22.31 5.17 7.24
C LEU A 82 -23.00 3.87 6.85
N ARG A 83 -23.95 3.38 7.63
CA ARG A 83 -24.64 2.10 7.39
C ARG A 83 -25.33 2.11 6.02
N ASP A 84 -26.02 3.22 5.71
CA ASP A 84 -26.77 3.37 4.47
C ASP A 84 -25.94 3.96 3.33
N PHE A 85 -24.67 4.29 3.58
CA PHE A 85 -23.79 4.84 2.57
C PHE A 85 -23.33 3.76 1.59
N ASP A 86 -23.69 3.90 0.30
CA ASP A 86 -23.13 3.08 -0.79
C ASP A 86 -21.97 3.86 -1.46
N PRO A 87 -20.73 3.38 -1.34
CA PRO A 87 -19.59 4.08 -1.92
C PRO A 87 -19.64 4.04 -3.44
N VAL A 88 -19.73 5.20 -4.05
CA VAL A 88 -19.62 5.35 -5.50
C VAL A 88 -18.13 5.40 -5.85
N VAL A 89 -17.68 4.50 -6.71
CA VAL A 89 -16.30 4.53 -7.21
C VAL A 89 -16.12 5.83 -7.99
N ALA A 90 -15.22 6.71 -7.50
CA ALA A 90 -14.98 8.03 -8.08
C ALA A 90 -14.70 7.97 -9.59
N SER A 91 -15.23 8.93 -10.33
CA SER A 91 -14.93 9.10 -11.76
C SER A 91 -13.54 9.70 -11.95
N ASP A 92 -12.95 9.51 -13.14
CA ASP A 92 -11.59 9.98 -13.50
C ASP A 92 -11.35 11.48 -13.26
N ALA A 93 -12.39 12.30 -13.32
CA ALA A 93 -12.30 13.76 -13.23
C ALA A 93 -11.82 14.27 -11.86
N ASP A 94 -12.08 13.51 -10.77
CA ASP A 94 -11.76 13.91 -9.40
C ASP A 94 -10.36 13.43 -8.94
N MET A 95 -9.63 12.74 -9.81
CA MET A 95 -8.39 12.04 -9.47
C MET A 95 -7.10 12.80 -9.80
N THR A 96 -7.18 14.05 -10.28
CA THR A 96 -5.98 14.78 -10.74
C THR A 96 -5.34 15.55 -9.59
N PRO A 97 -4.22 15.04 -8.99
CA PRO A 97 -3.44 15.82 -8.04
C PRO A 97 -2.75 17.00 -8.73
N GLY A 98 -2.43 18.06 -7.99
CA GLY A 98 -1.58 19.12 -8.49
C GLY A 98 -0.18 18.60 -8.85
N ALA A 99 0.50 19.21 -9.82
CA ALA A 99 1.78 18.71 -10.33
C ALA A 99 2.87 18.55 -9.24
N VAL A 100 2.95 19.49 -8.31
CA VAL A 100 3.91 19.45 -7.18
C VAL A 100 3.52 18.35 -6.19
N GLU A 101 2.23 18.22 -5.90
CA GLU A 101 1.69 17.16 -5.04
C GLU A 101 1.99 15.79 -5.64
N GLU A 102 1.71 15.60 -6.93
CA GLU A 102 1.98 14.36 -7.65
C GLU A 102 3.47 13.99 -7.60
N MET A 103 4.37 14.94 -7.86
CA MET A 103 5.81 14.70 -7.82
C MET A 103 6.27 14.27 -6.42
N THR A 104 5.81 14.95 -5.39
CA THR A 104 6.18 14.66 -4.00
C THR A 104 5.67 13.27 -3.58
N LEU A 105 4.40 12.99 -3.83
CA LEU A 105 3.79 11.71 -3.45
C LEU A 105 4.34 10.55 -4.26
N ARG A 106 4.62 10.71 -5.57
CA ARG A 106 5.31 9.69 -6.38
C ARG A 106 6.72 9.42 -5.83
N THR A 107 7.46 10.46 -5.45
CA THR A 107 8.78 10.30 -4.86
C THR A 107 8.71 9.48 -3.57
N MET A 108 7.75 9.79 -2.69
CA MET A 108 7.52 9.04 -1.47
C MET A 108 7.09 7.60 -1.75
N PHE A 109 6.16 7.39 -2.70
CA PHE A 109 5.74 6.07 -3.12
C PHE A 109 6.92 5.21 -3.61
N TYR A 110 7.76 5.74 -4.51
CA TYR A 110 8.93 5.01 -4.99
C TYR A 110 9.92 4.72 -3.88
N ARG A 111 10.15 5.66 -2.97
CA ARG A 111 11.09 5.51 -1.86
C ARG A 111 10.64 4.46 -0.85
N PHE A 112 9.36 4.45 -0.48
CA PHE A 112 8.87 3.66 0.65
C PHE A 112 8.22 2.33 0.25
N PHE A 113 7.74 2.19 -0.97
CA PHE A 113 7.08 0.97 -1.42
C PHE A 113 7.84 0.24 -2.53
N ILE A 114 8.35 0.95 -3.52
CA ILE A 114 9.05 0.30 -4.62
C ILE A 114 10.50 -0.02 -4.24
N TYR A 115 11.21 0.96 -3.70
CA TYR A 115 12.63 0.80 -3.39
C TYR A 115 12.91 -0.39 -2.45
N PRO A 116 12.18 -0.62 -1.37
CA PRO A 116 12.36 -1.80 -0.51
C PRO A 116 12.28 -3.12 -1.27
N MET A 117 11.35 -3.24 -2.23
CA MET A 117 11.18 -4.46 -3.00
C MET A 117 12.31 -4.73 -4.01
N ILE A 118 12.91 -3.66 -4.57
CA ILE A 118 13.98 -3.78 -5.57
C ILE A 118 15.39 -3.87 -4.97
N ARG A 119 15.53 -3.66 -3.67
CA ARG A 119 16.81 -3.71 -2.98
C ARG A 119 17.40 -5.11 -2.99
N VAL A 120 18.56 -5.26 -3.62
CA VAL A 120 19.12 -6.58 -3.97
C VAL A 120 20.05 -7.13 -2.89
N ASP A 121 20.60 -6.32 -1.97
CA ASP A 121 21.73 -6.77 -1.15
C ASP A 121 21.67 -6.26 0.31
N GLU A 122 21.00 -7.04 1.16
CA GLU A 122 20.82 -6.66 2.56
C GLU A 122 21.75 -7.34 3.53
N LYS A 123 22.25 -8.52 3.21
CA LYS A 123 23.20 -9.19 4.10
C LYS A 123 24.41 -8.31 4.39
N GLY A 124 24.82 -7.51 3.39
CA GLY A 124 25.89 -6.53 3.52
C GLY A 124 25.56 -5.38 4.48
N LEU A 125 24.38 -4.75 4.40
CA LEU A 125 24.00 -3.60 5.22
C LEU A 125 23.76 -3.97 6.69
N TRP A 126 23.05 -5.07 6.97
CA TRP A 126 22.85 -5.55 8.33
C TRP A 126 24.14 -6.02 9.01
N GLN A 127 25.03 -6.65 8.24
CA GLN A 127 26.35 -7.00 8.76
C GLN A 127 27.22 -5.75 9.00
N MET A 128 27.00 -4.68 8.23
CA MET A 128 27.72 -3.41 8.40
C MET A 128 27.25 -2.61 9.62
N GLN A 129 25.95 -2.61 9.96
CA GLN A 129 25.46 -1.96 11.17
C GLN A 129 26.05 -2.52 12.45
N ARG A 130 26.51 -3.78 12.43
CA ARG A 130 27.20 -4.43 13.57
C ARG A 130 28.71 -4.30 13.55
N ARG A 131 29.30 -3.72 12.48
CA ARG A 131 30.76 -3.56 12.37
C ARG A 131 31.22 -2.23 12.94
N ASN A 132 32.35 -2.27 13.62
CA ASN A 132 32.98 -1.06 14.17
C ASN A 132 33.35 -0.10 13.01
N ILE A 133 32.65 1.04 12.90
CA ILE A 133 32.83 2.07 11.86
C ILE A 133 34.22 2.77 12.00
N LEU A 134 34.87 2.65 13.13
CA LEU A 134 36.22 3.21 13.34
C LEU A 134 37.31 2.51 12.53
N ASN A 135 37.01 1.33 11.97
CA ASN A 135 37.92 0.67 11.03
C ASN A 135 37.76 1.28 9.63
N PRO A 136 38.83 1.85 8.99
CA PRO A 136 38.75 2.53 7.71
C PRO A 136 38.23 1.65 6.57
N VAL A 137 38.50 0.35 6.60
CA VAL A 137 37.96 -0.62 5.61
C VAL A 137 36.42 -0.74 5.76
N ASN A 138 35.93 -0.81 6.99
CA ASN A 138 34.50 -0.86 7.26
C ASN A 138 33.83 0.48 6.89
N ALA A 139 34.44 1.61 7.21
CA ALA A 139 33.97 2.94 6.82
C ALA A 139 33.86 3.08 5.30
N PHE A 140 34.87 2.63 4.56
CA PHE A 140 34.84 2.62 3.08
C PHE A 140 33.72 1.72 2.53
N MET A 141 33.54 0.52 3.08
CA MET A 141 32.48 -0.40 2.67
C MET A 141 31.09 0.16 2.95
N VAL A 142 30.91 0.83 4.10
CA VAL A 142 29.66 1.54 4.46
C VAL A 142 29.39 2.69 3.50
N ALA A 143 30.39 3.55 3.23
CA ALA A 143 30.27 4.67 2.31
C ALA A 143 29.94 4.20 0.89
N ARG A 144 30.60 3.14 0.40
CA ARG A 144 30.33 2.52 -0.91
C ARG A 144 28.92 1.92 -1.00
N SER A 145 28.45 1.28 0.05
CA SER A 145 27.09 0.72 0.09
C SER A 145 26.04 1.81 0.17
N PHE A 146 26.30 2.85 0.97
CA PHE A 146 25.43 4.03 1.06
C PHE A 146 25.35 4.78 -0.27
N SER A 147 26.47 4.98 -0.96
CA SER A 147 26.46 5.62 -2.27
C SER A 147 25.70 4.80 -3.32
N ARG A 148 25.91 3.48 -3.38
CA ARG A 148 25.13 2.58 -4.26
C ARG A 148 23.66 2.62 -3.93
N TYR A 149 23.29 2.63 -2.65
CA TYR A 149 21.93 2.77 -2.17
C TYR A 149 21.31 4.08 -2.66
N THR A 150 22.01 5.20 -2.44
CA THR A 150 21.53 6.54 -2.83
C THR A 150 21.37 6.66 -4.34
N PHE A 151 22.34 6.20 -5.12
CA PHE A 151 22.28 6.24 -6.58
C PHE A 151 21.20 5.32 -7.15
N SER A 152 20.96 4.15 -6.57
CA SER A 152 19.87 3.27 -6.99
C SER A 152 18.49 3.87 -6.66
N ALA A 153 18.34 4.45 -5.48
CA ALA A 153 17.10 5.14 -5.09
C ALA A 153 16.85 6.38 -5.96
N LEU A 154 17.87 7.20 -6.21
CA LEU A 154 17.78 8.35 -7.11
C LEU A 154 17.46 7.91 -8.55
N GLY A 155 18.06 6.82 -9.03
CA GLY A 155 17.75 6.23 -10.33
C GLY A 155 16.28 5.84 -10.45
N ALA A 156 15.74 5.15 -9.45
CA ALA A 156 14.33 4.78 -9.42
C ALA A 156 13.40 6.00 -9.36
N ILE A 157 13.74 7.00 -8.55
CA ILE A 157 12.92 8.21 -8.35
C ILE A 157 12.97 9.13 -9.58
N LEU A 158 14.18 9.45 -10.07
CA LEU A 158 14.37 10.43 -11.15
C LEU A 158 14.14 9.85 -12.54
N PHE A 159 14.67 8.66 -12.79
CA PHE A 159 14.66 8.04 -14.12
C PHE A 159 13.63 6.94 -14.26
N LYS A 160 12.88 6.60 -13.19
CA LYS A 160 11.91 5.50 -13.17
C LYS A 160 12.53 4.13 -13.57
N HIS A 161 13.84 4.01 -13.52
CA HIS A 161 14.59 2.80 -13.83
C HIS A 161 15.14 2.18 -12.56
N ALA A 162 14.97 0.87 -12.43
CA ALA A 162 15.48 0.11 -11.32
C ALA A 162 15.91 -1.29 -11.74
N LYS A 163 16.90 -1.83 -11.04
CA LYS A 163 17.26 -3.24 -11.15
C LYS A 163 16.31 -4.06 -10.28
N VAL A 164 15.28 -4.61 -10.92
CA VAL A 164 14.26 -5.43 -10.25
C VAL A 164 14.78 -6.86 -10.12
N PRO A 165 14.77 -7.46 -8.90
CA PRO A 165 15.15 -8.85 -8.72
C PRO A 165 14.30 -9.78 -9.60
N GLY A 166 14.97 -10.71 -10.29
CA GLY A 166 14.30 -11.61 -11.24
C GLY A 166 13.97 -11.01 -12.61
N ALA A 167 13.98 -9.67 -12.75
CA ALA A 167 13.60 -9.01 -14.01
C ALA A 167 14.74 -8.19 -14.66
N GLY A 168 15.82 -7.90 -13.94
CA GLY A 168 16.92 -7.09 -14.46
C GLY A 168 16.64 -5.58 -14.41
N ASN A 169 17.23 -4.81 -15.34
CA ASN A 169 17.03 -3.36 -15.39
C ASN A 169 15.72 -3.02 -16.10
N MET A 170 14.76 -2.44 -15.38
CA MET A 170 13.39 -2.19 -15.84
C MET A 170 13.02 -0.72 -15.70
N ASN A 171 12.28 -0.20 -16.68
CA ASN A 171 11.53 1.04 -16.51
C ASN A 171 10.22 0.74 -15.80
N LEU A 172 10.10 1.18 -14.54
CA LEU A 172 8.97 0.87 -13.65
C LEU A 172 7.66 1.46 -14.17
N GLU A 173 7.70 2.68 -14.72
CA GLU A 173 6.51 3.34 -15.23
C GLU A 173 6.02 2.69 -16.54
N ALA A 174 6.96 2.35 -17.43
CA ALA A 174 6.62 1.63 -18.65
C ALA A 174 6.05 0.24 -18.35
N ALA A 175 6.61 -0.47 -17.36
CA ALA A 175 6.08 -1.76 -16.92
C ALA A 175 4.69 -1.62 -16.30
N ALA A 176 4.45 -0.58 -15.48
CA ALA A 176 3.13 -0.32 -14.89
C ALA A 176 2.04 -0.11 -15.96
N LYS A 177 2.37 0.65 -17.02
CA LYS A 177 1.47 0.97 -18.13
C LYS A 177 1.32 -0.14 -19.18
N LYS A 178 2.19 -1.15 -19.16
CA LYS A 178 2.15 -2.24 -20.14
C LYS A 178 0.84 -3.03 -20.04
N HIS A 179 0.29 -3.41 -21.20
CA HIS A 179 -0.93 -4.21 -21.28
C HIS A 179 -0.67 -5.67 -20.90
N PHE A 180 -1.55 -6.19 -20.07
CA PHE A 180 -1.61 -7.57 -19.59
C PHE A 180 -3.02 -8.11 -19.74
N GLU A 181 -3.16 -9.42 -19.70
CA GLU A 181 -4.45 -10.08 -19.56
C GLU A 181 -5.17 -9.58 -18.31
N PRO A 182 -6.53 -9.61 -18.29
CA PRO A 182 -7.29 -9.26 -17.10
C PRO A 182 -6.79 -10.01 -15.87
N LEU A 183 -6.83 -9.34 -14.72
CA LEU A 183 -6.44 -9.96 -13.46
C LEU A 183 -7.29 -11.22 -13.22
N SER A 184 -6.64 -12.37 -13.02
CA SER A 184 -7.36 -13.62 -12.78
C SER A 184 -8.18 -13.53 -11.48
N LYS A 185 -9.27 -14.26 -11.39
CA LYS A 185 -10.09 -14.31 -10.18
C LYS A 185 -9.28 -14.75 -8.97
N GLU A 186 -8.37 -15.69 -9.14
CA GLU A 186 -7.47 -16.16 -8.07
C GLU A 186 -6.62 -15.04 -7.50
N LEU A 187 -6.01 -14.22 -8.36
CA LEU A 187 -5.20 -13.07 -7.94
C LEU A 187 -6.05 -11.96 -7.32
N ASP A 188 -7.22 -11.69 -7.87
CA ASP A 188 -8.15 -10.72 -7.29
C ASP A 188 -8.58 -11.13 -5.88
N ASP A 189 -8.98 -12.39 -5.71
CA ASP A 189 -9.34 -12.96 -4.42
C ASP A 189 -8.15 -12.98 -3.44
N TYR A 190 -6.92 -13.15 -3.94
CA TYR A 190 -5.72 -13.07 -3.11
C TYR A 190 -5.49 -11.66 -2.57
N PHE A 191 -5.57 -10.62 -3.42
CA PHE A 191 -5.42 -9.23 -2.99
C PHE A 191 -6.51 -8.81 -2.00
N LYS A 192 -7.76 -9.23 -2.25
CA LYS A 192 -8.88 -8.96 -1.33
C LYS A 192 -8.66 -9.64 0.03
N ARG A 193 -8.23 -10.90 0.06
CA ARG A 193 -7.92 -11.62 1.31
C ARG A 193 -6.78 -10.95 2.08
N TRP A 194 -5.73 -10.54 1.38
CA TRP A 194 -4.62 -9.82 2.03
C TRP A 194 -5.12 -8.50 2.65
N LEU A 195 -5.89 -7.72 1.91
CA LEU A 195 -6.49 -6.47 2.41
C LEU A 195 -7.39 -6.73 3.61
N TYR A 196 -8.29 -7.70 3.50
CA TYR A 196 -9.18 -8.12 4.59
C TYR A 196 -8.40 -8.45 5.87
N LEU A 197 -7.35 -9.26 5.77
CA LEU A 197 -6.54 -9.63 6.93
C LEU A 197 -5.88 -8.42 7.60
N LYS A 198 -5.38 -7.46 6.83
CA LYS A 198 -4.78 -6.23 7.38
C LYS A 198 -5.84 -5.35 8.06
N LEU A 199 -7.02 -5.22 7.48
CA LEU A 199 -8.14 -4.48 8.07
C LEU A 199 -8.65 -5.17 9.33
N PHE A 200 -8.92 -6.47 9.29
CA PHE A 200 -9.39 -7.27 10.41
C PHE A 200 -8.42 -7.21 11.61
N ALA A 201 -7.14 -7.40 11.36
CA ALA A 201 -6.11 -7.38 12.39
C ALA A 201 -5.78 -5.97 12.90
N LYS A 202 -6.37 -4.91 12.32
CA LYS A 202 -6.11 -3.50 12.69
C LYS A 202 -4.62 -3.11 12.63
N THR A 203 -3.85 -3.77 11.76
CA THR A 203 -2.39 -3.58 11.68
C THR A 203 -1.98 -2.40 10.79
N TYR A 204 -2.93 -1.65 10.24
CA TYR A 204 -2.69 -0.58 9.29
C TYR A 204 -2.73 0.83 9.89
N PHE A 205 -3.08 0.99 11.16
CA PHE A 205 -3.10 2.28 11.84
C PHE A 205 -2.65 2.17 13.30
N GLY A 206 -2.49 3.31 13.97
CA GLY A 206 -2.08 3.40 15.36
C GLY A 206 -0.65 2.89 15.61
N PRO A 207 -0.34 2.44 16.83
CA PRO A 207 1.01 1.99 17.19
C PRO A 207 1.56 0.86 16.31
N ALA A 208 0.68 -0.02 15.81
CA ALA A 208 1.06 -1.14 14.93
C ALA A 208 1.54 -0.68 13.55
N ALA A 209 1.21 0.56 13.14
CA ALA A 209 1.54 1.15 11.87
C ALA A 209 2.26 2.51 12.06
N ALA A 210 3.28 2.56 12.88
CA ALA A 210 4.10 3.76 13.11
C ALA A 210 3.29 5.03 13.53
N GLY A 211 2.12 4.87 14.14
CA GLY A 211 1.25 5.97 14.56
C GLY A 211 0.43 6.59 13.43
N PHE A 212 0.21 5.88 12.32
CA PHE A 212 -0.66 6.37 11.26
C PHE A 212 -2.11 6.51 11.72
N GLY A 213 -2.78 7.55 11.24
CA GLY A 213 -4.24 7.61 11.27
C GLY A 213 -4.85 6.57 10.32
N VAL A 214 -6.13 6.26 10.52
CA VAL A 214 -6.84 5.23 9.74
C VAL A 214 -6.77 5.48 8.23
N VAL A 215 -6.98 6.72 7.80
CA VAL A 215 -6.92 7.10 6.37
C VAL A 215 -5.53 6.91 5.78
N SER A 216 -4.51 7.43 6.46
CA SER A 216 -3.13 7.28 6.01
C SER A 216 -2.70 5.82 5.96
N GLY A 217 -3.08 5.05 6.96
CA GLY A 217 -2.83 3.61 7.00
C GLY A 217 -3.53 2.85 5.88
N TYR A 218 -4.81 3.16 5.60
CA TYR A 218 -5.54 2.57 4.48
C TYR A 218 -4.89 2.91 3.13
N ASN A 219 -4.49 4.16 2.94
CA ASN A 219 -3.78 4.59 1.73
C ASN A 219 -2.41 3.91 1.59
N CYS A 220 -1.73 3.58 2.70
CA CYS A 220 -0.53 2.75 2.69
C CYS A 220 -0.83 1.31 2.24
N LEU A 221 -1.96 0.71 2.62
CA LEU A 221 -2.36 -0.60 2.10
C LEU A 221 -2.62 -0.54 0.59
N MET A 222 -3.31 0.49 0.11
CA MET A 222 -3.53 0.73 -1.32
C MET A 222 -2.20 0.87 -2.06
N ALA A 223 -1.28 1.70 -1.55
CA ALA A 223 0.05 1.87 -2.10
C ALA A 223 0.85 0.56 -2.13
N SER A 224 0.72 -0.28 -1.10
CA SER A 224 1.34 -1.61 -1.04
C SER A 224 0.87 -2.51 -2.17
N ILE A 225 -0.45 -2.58 -2.41
CA ILE A 225 -1.03 -3.39 -3.49
C ILE A 225 -0.56 -2.88 -4.86
N ILE A 226 -0.57 -1.55 -5.08
CA ILE A 226 -0.07 -0.93 -6.30
C ILE A 226 1.40 -1.32 -6.54
N ALA A 227 2.24 -1.22 -5.52
CA ALA A 227 3.65 -1.52 -5.62
C ALA A 227 3.91 -3.00 -5.93
N VAL A 228 3.17 -3.91 -5.28
CA VAL A 228 3.23 -5.35 -5.56
C VAL A 228 2.84 -5.66 -7.00
N MET A 229 1.77 -5.04 -7.51
CA MET A 229 1.36 -5.21 -8.91
C MET A 229 2.41 -4.69 -9.90
N ILE A 230 3.03 -3.53 -9.62
CA ILE A 230 4.13 -3.00 -10.46
C ILE A 230 5.32 -3.96 -10.48
N PHE A 231 5.71 -4.49 -9.33
CA PHE A 231 6.80 -5.46 -9.24
C PHE A 231 6.49 -6.72 -10.06
N ALA A 232 5.31 -7.31 -9.87
CA ALA A 232 4.87 -8.49 -10.61
C ALA A 232 4.82 -8.23 -12.13
N LYS A 233 4.35 -7.06 -12.58
CA LYS A 233 4.38 -6.64 -13.99
C LYS A 233 5.81 -6.52 -14.53
N CYS A 234 6.77 -6.05 -13.73
CA CYS A 234 8.18 -6.05 -14.11
C CYS A 234 8.70 -7.47 -14.36
N CYS A 235 8.43 -8.40 -13.43
CA CYS A 235 8.86 -9.79 -13.54
C CYS A 235 8.23 -10.48 -14.77
N ALA A 236 6.91 -10.37 -14.93
CA ALA A 236 6.21 -10.93 -16.08
C ALA A 236 6.68 -10.30 -17.42
N THR A 237 6.97 -8.99 -17.43
CA THR A 237 7.52 -8.31 -18.62
C THR A 237 8.88 -8.89 -19.01
N SER A 238 9.75 -9.14 -18.04
CA SER A 238 11.08 -9.72 -18.26
C SER A 238 10.99 -11.12 -18.88
N ARG A 239 10.02 -11.93 -18.47
CA ARG A 239 9.75 -13.26 -19.00
C ARG A 239 8.91 -13.25 -20.30
N LYS A 240 8.48 -12.07 -20.78
CA LYS A 240 7.58 -11.88 -21.92
C LYS A 240 6.21 -12.54 -21.73
N GLU A 241 5.77 -12.67 -20.48
CA GLU A 241 4.44 -13.18 -20.13
C GLU A 241 3.38 -12.11 -20.33
N LYS A 242 2.14 -12.53 -20.57
CA LYS A 242 0.98 -11.66 -20.74
C LYS A 242 0.07 -11.62 -19.51
N ALA A 243 0.27 -12.53 -18.56
CA ALA A 243 -0.46 -12.64 -17.30
C ALA A 243 0.50 -12.47 -16.12
N LEU A 244 -0.03 -12.05 -14.97
CA LEU A 244 0.74 -12.03 -13.72
C LEU A 244 0.81 -13.45 -13.14
N ASN A 245 1.95 -13.74 -12.50
CA ASN A 245 2.17 -14.98 -11.76
C ASN A 245 1.99 -14.74 -10.26
N ILE A 246 1.34 -15.68 -9.56
CA ILE A 246 1.13 -15.64 -8.11
C ILE A 246 2.46 -15.63 -7.34
N ASP A 247 3.48 -16.34 -7.83
CA ASP A 247 4.80 -16.40 -7.20
C ASP A 247 5.50 -15.04 -7.17
N ASP A 248 5.34 -14.22 -8.23
CA ASP A 248 5.86 -12.84 -8.27
C ASP A 248 5.17 -11.96 -7.22
N ILE A 249 3.89 -12.19 -6.99
CA ILE A 249 3.10 -11.47 -5.98
C ILE A 249 3.54 -11.88 -4.58
N TYR A 250 3.75 -13.16 -4.32
CA TYR A 250 4.29 -13.64 -3.05
C TYR A 250 5.68 -13.08 -2.75
N GLU A 251 6.57 -13.08 -3.75
CA GLU A 251 7.91 -12.53 -3.62
C GLU A 251 7.86 -11.02 -3.33
N ALA A 252 6.99 -10.29 -4.03
CA ALA A 252 6.81 -8.85 -3.82
C ALA A 252 6.30 -8.55 -2.40
N TYR A 253 5.27 -9.27 -1.93
CA TYR A 253 4.76 -9.10 -0.57
C TYR A 253 5.78 -9.47 0.49
N TRP A 254 6.51 -10.57 0.32
CA TRP A 254 7.56 -10.96 1.25
C TRP A 254 8.63 -9.86 1.39
N ARG A 255 9.04 -9.26 0.27
CA ARG A 255 10.00 -8.15 0.27
C ARG A 255 9.43 -6.91 0.96
N LEU A 256 8.19 -6.56 0.64
CA LEU A 256 7.53 -5.39 1.19
C LEU A 256 7.26 -5.54 2.69
N ASP A 257 6.70 -6.65 3.14
CA ASP A 257 6.37 -6.89 4.55
C ASP A 257 7.63 -6.89 5.42
N ARG A 258 8.74 -7.40 4.92
CA ARG A 258 10.01 -7.38 5.64
C ARG A 258 10.49 -5.96 5.92
N GLU A 259 10.27 -5.03 5.01
CA GLU A 259 10.67 -3.64 5.17
C GLU A 259 9.64 -2.81 5.94
N LEU A 260 8.35 -3.06 5.74
CA LEU A 260 7.28 -2.41 6.50
C LEU A 260 7.36 -2.77 7.99
N LEU A 261 7.82 -3.98 8.34
CA LEU A 261 8.10 -4.36 9.74
C LEU A 261 9.21 -3.50 10.37
N THR A 262 10.12 -2.95 9.56
CA THR A 262 11.14 -2.00 10.03
C THR A 262 10.61 -0.59 10.19
N MET A 263 9.46 -0.25 9.60
CA MET A 263 8.80 1.06 9.79
C MET A 263 8.31 1.29 11.23
N GLY A 264 8.18 0.26 12.06
CA GLY A 264 7.92 0.42 13.49
C GLY A 264 9.00 1.23 14.25
N GLN A 265 10.13 1.55 13.59
CA GLN A 265 11.19 2.43 14.10
C GLN A 265 11.14 3.85 13.50
N VAL A 266 10.09 4.20 12.78
CA VAL A 266 9.90 5.55 12.21
C VAL A 266 9.82 6.56 13.36
N SER A 267 10.60 7.62 13.29
CA SER A 267 10.55 8.67 14.30
C SER A 267 9.19 9.36 14.32
N LYS A 268 8.80 9.95 15.47
CA LYS A 268 7.53 10.67 15.59
C LYS A 268 7.37 11.78 14.52
N GLN A 269 8.46 12.43 14.14
CA GLN A 269 8.46 13.47 13.09
C GLN A 269 8.21 12.89 11.71
N GLU A 270 8.83 11.75 11.39
CA GLU A 270 8.59 11.03 10.13
C GLU A 270 7.15 10.51 10.07
N SER A 271 6.60 10.00 11.17
CA SER A 271 5.19 9.58 11.25
C SER A 271 4.23 10.73 10.90
N VAL A 272 4.48 11.95 11.42
CA VAL A 272 3.66 13.14 11.09
C VAL A 272 3.76 13.47 9.60
N ALA A 273 4.97 13.47 9.02
CA ALA A 273 5.18 13.73 7.60
C ALA A 273 4.46 12.68 6.72
N PHE A 274 4.52 11.41 7.12
CA PHE A 274 3.78 10.32 6.47
C PHE A 274 2.27 10.50 6.55
N ASN A 275 1.74 10.80 7.74
CA ASN A 275 0.32 11.06 7.92
C ASN A 275 -0.18 12.19 7.02
N PHE A 276 0.63 13.26 6.88
CA PHE A 276 0.30 14.35 5.97
C PHE A 276 0.33 13.92 4.51
N ALA A 277 1.38 13.25 4.09
CA ALA A 277 1.57 12.84 2.70
C ALA A 277 0.53 11.80 2.25
N PHE A 278 0.18 10.87 3.13
CA PHE A 278 -0.77 9.80 2.83
C PHE A 278 -2.22 10.11 3.24
N ALA A 279 -2.52 11.32 3.71
CA ALA A 279 -3.89 11.74 4.01
C ALA A 279 -4.78 11.85 2.76
N THR A 280 -4.17 12.11 1.58
CA THR A 280 -4.91 12.32 0.35
C THR A 280 -4.83 11.10 -0.57
N PRO A 281 -5.95 10.44 -0.91
CA PRO A 281 -5.93 9.22 -1.72
C PRO A 281 -5.76 9.46 -3.23
N ARG A 282 -5.90 10.71 -3.73
CA ARG A 282 -5.98 11.04 -5.16
C ARG A 282 -4.88 10.42 -6.01
N LEU A 283 -3.61 10.50 -5.57
CA LEU A 283 -2.52 9.90 -6.34
C LEU A 283 -2.67 8.38 -6.46
N PHE A 284 -3.02 7.72 -5.37
CA PHE A 284 -3.15 6.26 -5.35
C PHE A 284 -4.35 5.81 -6.20
N HIS A 285 -5.44 6.56 -6.20
CA HIS A 285 -6.57 6.33 -7.11
C HIS A 285 -6.13 6.48 -8.58
N LYS A 286 -5.39 7.54 -8.92
CA LYS A 286 -4.84 7.73 -10.27
C LYS A 286 -3.93 6.56 -10.67
N MET A 287 -2.98 6.18 -9.82
CA MET A 287 -2.08 5.07 -10.09
C MET A 287 -2.81 3.73 -10.21
N LEU A 288 -3.82 3.51 -9.37
CA LEU A 288 -4.66 2.31 -9.43
C LEU A 288 -5.45 2.24 -10.74
N PHE A 289 -6.00 3.37 -11.16
CA PHE A 289 -6.69 3.48 -12.44
C PHE A 289 -5.74 3.24 -13.63
N GLU A 290 -4.55 3.85 -13.65
CA GLU A 290 -3.52 3.59 -14.67
C GLU A 290 -3.16 2.10 -14.73
N LEU A 291 -3.03 1.43 -13.58
CA LEU A 291 -2.81 -0.02 -13.51
C LEU A 291 -3.99 -0.81 -14.08
N GLN A 292 -5.22 -0.45 -13.70
CA GLN A 292 -6.44 -1.10 -14.18
C GLN A 292 -6.57 -1.03 -15.70
N GLN A 293 -6.25 0.13 -16.30
CA GLN A 293 -6.24 0.26 -17.76
C GLN A 293 -5.25 -0.71 -18.42
N GLY A 294 -4.13 -0.97 -17.77
CA GLY A 294 -3.16 -1.96 -18.24
C GLY A 294 -3.64 -3.41 -18.19
N PHE A 295 -4.76 -3.71 -17.48
CA PHE A 295 -5.39 -5.04 -17.42
C PHE A 295 -6.69 -5.13 -18.27
N LYS A 296 -7.15 -4.03 -18.82
CA LYS A 296 -8.22 -4.06 -19.82
C LYS A 296 -7.57 -4.49 -21.12
N GLY A 297 -7.86 -5.70 -21.57
CA GLY A 297 -7.35 -6.22 -22.84
C GLY A 297 -7.52 -5.17 -23.94
N GLY A 298 -6.45 -4.90 -24.68
CA GLY A 298 -6.54 -4.05 -25.87
C GLY A 298 -7.55 -4.67 -26.84
N SER A 299 -8.66 -3.95 -27.02
CA SER A 299 -9.65 -4.21 -28.07
C SER A 299 -9.05 -3.95 -29.43
#